data_69b481600dcb99b9fec0802879590443
#
_entry.id   69b481600dcb99b9fec0802879590443
#
_cell.length_a   1.000
_cell.length_b   1.000
_cell.length_c   1.000
_cell.angle_alpha   90.00
_cell.angle_beta   90.00
_cell.angle_gamma   90.00
#
_symmetry.space_group_name_H-M   'P 1'
#
loop_
_entity.id
_entity.type
_entity.pdbx_description
1 polymer ?
#
loop_
_entity_poly.entity_id
_entity_poly.type
_entity_poly.pdbx_seq_one_letter_code
_entity_poly.pdbx_strand_id
1 'polypeptide(L)'
;MSLDDNKRLVRQHIDLSWNRGHLALAEKLHSKDFLYKSSFVGHPMASPEFAAMVTQIRTAMPDLEVVVEECVAEGDKVVTWSTLIGTIETPALGYPPSDKVLSISAMAFWTLTLGQQIREICTMFDMESFRAQLGLATRTYAEKALP
;
A
#
# COMPACT_ATOMS: atom_id res chain seq x y z
N MET A 1 -9.58 20.07 13.10
CA MET A 1 -8.76 18.85 12.99
C MET A 1 -7.30 19.20 12.88
N SER A 2 -6.48 18.59 13.70
CA SER A 2 -5.05 18.86 13.67
C SER A 2 -4.35 17.98 12.63
N LEU A 3 -3.18 18.43 12.19
CA LEU A 3 -2.32 17.63 11.32
C LEU A 3 -1.88 16.35 12.02
N ASP A 4 -1.68 16.41 13.32
CA ASP A 4 -1.34 15.22 14.10
C ASP A 4 -2.48 14.20 14.12
N ASP A 5 -3.72 14.64 14.21
CA ASP A 5 -4.88 13.75 14.11
C ASP A 5 -4.96 13.07 12.75
N ASN A 6 -4.68 13.82 11.69
CA ASN A 6 -4.66 13.30 10.32
C ASN A 6 -3.58 12.23 10.15
N LYS A 7 -2.38 12.49 10.67
CA LYS A 7 -1.30 11.50 10.63
C LYS A 7 -1.64 10.26 11.44
N ARG A 8 -2.26 10.42 12.60
CA ARG A 8 -2.67 9.30 13.45
C ARG A 8 -3.71 8.43 12.74
N LEU A 9 -4.68 9.05 12.07
CA LEU A 9 -5.71 8.35 11.32
C LEU A 9 -5.08 7.49 10.20
N VAL A 10 -4.14 8.06 9.46
CA VAL A 10 -3.45 7.35 8.38
C VAL A 10 -2.64 6.18 8.91
N ARG A 11 -1.89 6.38 10.00
CA ARG A 11 -1.13 5.29 10.63
C ARG A 11 -2.06 4.19 11.14
N GLN A 12 -3.19 4.55 11.71
CA GLN A 12 -4.20 3.60 12.19
C GLN A 12 -4.73 2.76 11.02
N HIS A 13 -5.03 3.40 9.88
CA HIS A 13 -5.51 2.68 8.70
C HIS A 13 -4.49 1.66 8.20
N ILE A 14 -3.22 2.06 8.12
CA ILE A 14 -2.15 1.14 7.69
C ILE A 14 -2.06 -0.05 8.64
N ASP A 15 -2.07 0.20 9.94
CA ASP A 15 -1.96 -0.86 10.94
C ASP A 15 -3.14 -1.83 10.87
N LEU A 16 -4.36 -1.31 10.80
CA LEU A 16 -5.57 -2.12 10.74
C LEU A 16 -5.62 -2.96 9.46
N SER A 17 -5.35 -2.34 8.30
CA SER A 17 -5.50 -3.02 7.02
C SER A 17 -4.32 -3.94 6.72
N TRP A 18 -3.11 -3.39 6.65
CA TRP A 18 -1.94 -4.13 6.19
C TRP A 18 -1.32 -5.02 7.26
N ASN A 19 -1.19 -4.54 8.50
CA ASN A 19 -0.52 -5.29 9.55
C ASN A 19 -1.42 -6.29 10.26
N ARG A 20 -2.69 -5.94 10.47
CA ARG A 20 -3.60 -6.78 11.23
C ARG A 20 -4.64 -7.50 10.37
N GLY A 21 -4.87 -7.02 9.16
CA GLY A 21 -5.90 -7.60 8.30
C GLY A 21 -7.33 -7.36 8.80
N HIS A 22 -7.54 -6.35 9.63
CA HIS A 22 -8.85 -5.97 10.15
C HIS A 22 -9.54 -5.03 9.17
N LEU A 23 -9.90 -5.57 8.00
CA LEU A 23 -10.36 -4.76 6.88
C LEU A 23 -11.72 -4.11 7.14
N ALA A 24 -12.60 -4.76 7.90
CA ALA A 24 -13.89 -4.18 8.25
C ALA A 24 -13.73 -2.95 9.15
N LEU A 25 -12.76 -2.97 10.05
CA LEU A 25 -12.44 -1.82 10.91
C LEU A 25 -11.78 -0.71 10.10
N ALA A 26 -10.89 -1.05 9.18
CA ALA A 26 -10.25 -0.08 8.30
C ALA A 26 -11.30 0.62 7.41
N GLU A 27 -12.28 -0.13 6.90
CA GLU A 27 -13.33 0.43 6.07
C GLU A 27 -14.16 1.51 6.78
N LYS A 28 -14.31 1.41 8.10
CA LYS A 28 -15.01 2.44 8.86
C LYS A 28 -14.31 3.79 8.83
N LEU A 29 -13.04 3.82 8.46
CA LEU A 29 -12.27 5.05 8.30
C LEU A 29 -12.43 5.67 6.91
N HIS A 30 -13.09 4.97 5.98
CA HIS A 30 -13.28 5.43 4.61
C HIS A 30 -14.51 6.32 4.46
N SER A 31 -14.42 7.32 3.60
CA SER A 31 -15.59 8.06 3.15
C SER A 31 -16.41 7.20 2.19
N LYS A 32 -17.65 7.64 1.90
CA LYS A 32 -18.55 6.88 1.00
C LYS A 32 -17.99 6.75 -0.41
N ASP A 33 -17.22 7.75 -0.85
CA ASP A 33 -16.62 7.80 -2.18
C ASP A 33 -15.15 7.40 -2.19
N PHE A 34 -14.72 6.62 -1.20
CA PHE A 34 -13.34 6.16 -1.07
C PHE A 34 -12.86 5.46 -2.33
N LEU A 35 -11.64 5.81 -2.75
CA LEU A 35 -10.93 5.13 -3.83
C LEU A 35 -9.48 4.85 -3.43
N TYR A 36 -9.02 3.66 -3.76
CA TYR A 36 -7.62 3.27 -3.65
C TYR A 36 -7.03 3.14 -5.05
N LYS A 37 -5.96 3.85 -5.28
CA LYS A 37 -5.22 3.81 -6.54
C LYS A 37 -3.79 3.38 -6.26
N SER A 38 -3.22 2.56 -7.12
CA SER A 38 -1.82 2.16 -6.96
C SER A 38 -1.15 1.90 -8.30
N SER A 39 0.17 1.96 -8.29
CA SER A 39 0.98 1.54 -9.43
C SER A 39 0.96 0.01 -9.64
N PHE A 40 0.42 -0.71 -8.68
CA PHE A 40 0.34 -2.17 -8.69
C PHE A 40 -0.84 -2.69 -9.51
N VAL A 41 -1.96 -1.98 -9.48
CA VAL A 41 -3.20 -2.34 -10.17
C VAL A 41 -3.63 -1.18 -11.05
N GLY A 42 -4.00 -1.48 -12.28
CA GLY A 42 -4.26 -0.46 -13.30
C GLY A 42 -5.62 0.24 -13.23
N HIS A 43 -6.43 0.01 -12.18
CA HIS A 43 -7.74 0.65 -12.03
C HIS A 43 -7.99 1.03 -10.57
N PRO A 44 -8.81 2.09 -10.32
CA PRO A 44 -9.19 2.45 -8.96
C PRO A 44 -10.02 1.35 -8.29
N MET A 45 -9.86 1.21 -6.98
CA MET A 45 -10.58 0.23 -6.19
C MET A 45 -11.46 0.92 -5.15
N ALA A 46 -12.72 0.50 -5.05
CA ALA A 46 -13.57 0.86 -3.93
C ALA A 46 -13.19 0.03 -2.69
N SER A 47 -13.80 0.32 -1.54
CA SER A 47 -13.45 -0.35 -0.29
C SER A 47 -13.48 -1.87 -0.35
N PRO A 48 -14.51 -2.52 -0.95
CA PRO A 48 -14.52 -3.99 -1.01
C PRO A 48 -13.37 -4.58 -1.83
N GLU A 49 -13.03 -3.95 -2.94
CA GLU A 49 -11.93 -4.39 -3.80
C GLU A 49 -10.58 -4.21 -3.11
N PHE A 50 -10.39 -3.08 -2.41
CA PHE A 50 -9.19 -2.84 -1.62
C PHE A 50 -9.04 -3.91 -0.54
N ALA A 51 -10.11 -4.22 0.19
CA ALA A 51 -10.11 -5.25 1.23
C ALA A 51 -9.73 -6.62 0.66
N ALA A 52 -10.29 -6.98 -0.49
CA ALA A 52 -9.99 -8.25 -1.16
C ALA A 52 -8.52 -8.33 -1.58
N MET A 53 -7.97 -7.24 -2.11
CA MET A 53 -6.55 -7.17 -2.52
C MET A 53 -5.63 -7.35 -1.32
N VAL A 54 -5.86 -6.62 -0.24
CA VAL A 54 -5.03 -6.72 0.97
C VAL A 54 -5.11 -8.13 1.56
N THR A 55 -6.29 -8.71 1.62
CA THR A 55 -6.50 -10.07 2.11
C THR A 55 -5.70 -11.08 1.29
N GLN A 56 -5.73 -10.95 -0.03
CA GLN A 56 -4.99 -11.81 -0.93
C GLN A 56 -3.48 -11.70 -0.70
N ILE A 57 -2.97 -10.48 -0.55
CA ILE A 57 -1.55 -10.25 -0.30
C ILE A 57 -1.15 -10.83 1.07
N ARG A 58 -1.94 -10.60 2.10
CA ARG A 58 -1.64 -11.12 3.44
C ARG A 58 -1.70 -12.64 3.50
N THR A 59 -2.60 -13.25 2.75
CA THR A 59 -2.67 -14.72 2.66
C THR A 59 -1.41 -15.28 2.02
N ALA A 60 -0.91 -14.63 0.98
CA ALA A 60 0.31 -15.04 0.30
C ALA A 60 1.58 -14.74 1.09
N MET A 61 1.54 -13.71 1.93
CA MET A 61 2.67 -13.24 2.76
C MET A 61 2.25 -13.18 4.23
N PRO A 62 2.16 -14.35 4.92
CA PRO A 62 1.68 -14.38 6.30
C PRO A 62 2.53 -13.57 7.29
N ASP A 63 3.80 -13.33 6.95
CA ASP A 63 4.75 -12.56 7.74
C ASP A 63 4.79 -11.08 7.38
N LEU A 64 3.86 -10.60 6.55
CA LEU A 64 3.86 -9.22 6.08
C LEU A 64 3.80 -8.22 7.22
N GLU A 65 4.73 -7.27 7.18
CA GLU A 65 4.78 -6.14 8.09
C GLU A 65 5.00 -4.87 7.28
N VAL A 66 4.21 -3.83 7.57
CA VAL A 66 4.36 -2.51 6.96
C VAL A 66 4.84 -1.54 8.04
N VAL A 67 6.00 -0.94 7.80
CA VAL A 67 6.61 0.04 8.70
C VAL A 67 6.51 1.41 8.06
N VAL A 68 5.91 2.37 8.76
CA VAL A 68 5.85 3.76 8.29
C VAL A 68 7.16 4.44 8.67
N GLU A 69 7.97 4.77 7.65
CA GLU A 69 9.26 5.43 7.86
C GLU A 69 9.09 6.92 8.10
N GLU A 70 8.25 7.55 7.28
CA GLU A 70 7.99 9.00 7.33
C GLU A 70 6.50 9.25 7.12
N CYS A 71 5.99 10.27 7.81
CA CYS A 71 4.60 10.69 7.69
C CYS A 71 4.55 12.21 7.82
N VAL A 72 4.13 12.90 6.76
CA VAL A 72 3.99 14.35 6.75
C VAL A 72 2.57 14.74 6.36
N ALA A 73 2.10 15.85 6.90
CA ALA A 73 0.73 16.30 6.67
C ALA A 73 0.70 17.80 6.43
N GLU A 74 -0.19 18.22 5.52
CA GLU A 74 -0.48 19.62 5.22
C GLU A 74 -1.92 19.72 4.72
N GLY A 75 -2.71 20.59 5.33
CA GLY A 75 -4.12 20.73 4.96
C GLY A 75 -4.87 19.42 5.12
N ASP A 76 -5.57 18.99 4.08
CA ASP A 76 -6.29 17.71 4.03
C ASP A 76 -5.44 16.56 3.46
N LYS A 77 -4.16 16.78 3.27
CA LYS A 77 -3.25 15.81 2.66
C LYS A 77 -2.28 15.22 3.67
N VAL A 78 -2.02 13.93 3.52
CA VAL A 78 -0.97 13.22 4.26
C VAL A 78 -0.15 12.45 3.25
N VAL A 79 1.17 12.44 3.43
CA VAL A 79 2.08 11.63 2.63
C VAL A 79 2.81 10.67 3.55
N THR A 80 2.86 9.40 3.18
CA THR A 80 3.60 8.39 3.90
C THR A 80 4.66 7.76 3.02
N TRP A 81 5.82 7.51 3.62
CA TRP A 81 6.81 6.60 3.07
C TRP A 81 6.84 5.38 3.97
N SER A 82 6.62 4.20 3.38
CA SER A 82 6.55 2.95 4.12
C SER A 82 7.44 1.89 3.50
N THR A 83 7.83 0.92 4.32
CA THR A 83 8.53 -0.28 3.86
C THR A 83 7.65 -1.48 4.16
N LEU A 84 7.39 -2.30 3.13
CA LEU A 84 6.69 -3.57 3.26
C LEU A 84 7.72 -4.67 3.31
N ILE A 85 7.67 -5.51 4.35
CA ILE A 85 8.63 -6.58 4.56
C ILE A 85 7.87 -7.90 4.66
N GLY A 86 8.30 -8.90 3.93
CA GLY A 86 7.66 -10.22 4.01
C GLY A 86 8.18 -11.19 2.97
N THR A 87 7.67 -12.42 3.06
CA THR A 87 8.05 -13.54 2.20
C THR A 87 6.81 -14.07 1.48
N ILE A 88 6.88 -14.23 0.16
CA ILE A 88 5.79 -14.82 -0.62
C ILE A 88 5.84 -16.34 -0.43
N GLU A 89 4.86 -16.90 0.28
CA GLU A 89 4.77 -18.34 0.52
C GLU A 89 3.88 -19.05 -0.50
N THR A 90 2.86 -18.35 -1.03
CA THR A 90 1.98 -18.85 -2.08
C THR A 90 1.88 -17.83 -3.20
N PRO A 91 1.56 -18.25 -4.45
CA PRO A 91 1.47 -17.28 -5.56
C PRO A 91 0.47 -16.16 -5.26
N ALA A 92 0.84 -14.92 -5.53
CA ALA A 92 0.00 -13.76 -5.33
C ALA A 92 0.14 -12.79 -6.49
N LEU A 93 -0.99 -12.39 -7.07
CA LEU A 93 -1.05 -11.34 -8.09
C LEU A 93 -0.06 -11.58 -9.24
N GLY A 94 0.13 -12.84 -9.62
CA GLY A 94 1.03 -13.24 -10.70
C GLY A 94 2.49 -13.40 -10.31
N TYR A 95 2.83 -13.26 -9.03
CA TYR A 95 4.21 -13.45 -8.57
C TYR A 95 4.38 -14.81 -7.90
N PRO A 96 5.52 -15.50 -8.16
CA PRO A 96 5.75 -16.83 -7.62
C PRO A 96 6.21 -16.77 -6.16
N PRO A 97 6.07 -17.91 -5.43
CA PRO A 97 6.68 -18.04 -4.11
C PRO A 97 8.19 -17.90 -4.17
N SER A 98 8.77 -17.42 -3.08
CA SER A 98 10.21 -17.25 -2.94
C SER A 98 10.60 -17.49 -1.47
N ASP A 99 11.81 -17.98 -1.24
CA ASP A 99 12.36 -18.14 0.10
C ASP A 99 13.06 -16.87 0.61
N LYS A 100 13.04 -15.81 -0.20
CA LYS A 100 13.70 -14.55 0.14
C LYS A 100 12.76 -13.64 0.90
N VAL A 101 13.28 -12.97 1.93
CA VAL A 101 12.57 -11.89 2.58
C VAL A 101 12.66 -10.66 1.67
N LEU A 102 11.49 -10.14 1.28
CA LEU A 102 11.39 -8.98 0.41
C LEU A 102 11.22 -7.71 1.23
N SER A 103 11.82 -6.62 0.74
CA SER A 103 11.68 -5.30 1.33
C SER A 103 11.31 -4.33 0.22
N ILE A 104 10.11 -3.78 0.26
CA ILE A 104 9.55 -2.97 -0.81
C ILE A 104 9.21 -1.59 -0.28
N SER A 105 9.75 -0.54 -0.92
CA SER A 105 9.38 0.84 -0.59
C SER A 105 8.07 1.22 -1.25
N ALA A 106 7.25 1.98 -0.53
CA ALA A 106 6.00 2.53 -1.03
C ALA A 106 5.83 3.97 -0.56
N MET A 107 5.38 4.83 -1.47
CA MET A 107 4.99 6.20 -1.16
C MET A 107 3.50 6.33 -1.40
N ALA A 108 2.76 6.87 -0.45
CA ALA A 108 1.33 7.04 -0.58
C ALA A 108 0.92 8.49 -0.33
N PHE A 109 -0.01 8.94 -1.15
CA PHE A 109 -0.62 10.26 -1.05
C PHE A 109 -2.07 10.07 -0.61
N TRP A 110 -2.40 10.61 0.56
CA TRP A 110 -3.69 10.43 1.22
C TRP A 110 -4.49 11.71 1.17
N THR A 111 -5.76 11.63 0.82
CA THR A 111 -6.69 12.76 0.89
C THR A 111 -7.75 12.46 1.92
N LEU A 112 -7.91 13.36 2.88
CA LEU A 112 -8.88 13.23 3.97
C LEU A 112 -10.05 14.19 3.77
N THR A 113 -11.19 13.86 4.37
CA THR A 113 -12.35 14.74 4.41
C THR A 113 -12.31 15.61 5.66
N LEU A 114 -13.15 16.65 5.70
CA LEU A 114 -13.34 17.47 6.89
C LEU A 114 -13.87 16.67 8.09
N GLY A 115 -14.59 15.56 7.82
CA GLY A 115 -15.10 14.66 8.86
C GLY A 115 -14.10 13.61 9.32
N GLN A 116 -12.82 13.75 9.02
CA GLN A 116 -11.77 12.81 9.39
C GLN A 116 -11.98 11.41 8.81
N GLN A 117 -12.38 11.34 7.56
CA GLN A 117 -12.46 10.10 6.81
C GLN A 117 -11.47 10.12 5.65
N ILE A 118 -11.03 8.95 5.23
CA ILE A 118 -10.10 8.80 4.11
C ILE A 118 -10.91 8.73 2.83
N ARG A 119 -10.71 9.71 1.93
CA ARG A 119 -11.37 9.76 0.64
C ARG A 119 -10.59 9.03 -0.42
N GLU A 120 -9.27 9.18 -0.43
CA GLU A 120 -8.44 8.61 -1.48
C GLU A 120 -7.06 8.26 -0.95
N ILE A 121 -6.55 7.12 -1.40
CA ILE A 121 -5.17 6.73 -1.21
C ILE A 121 -4.59 6.48 -2.60
N CYS A 122 -3.47 7.12 -2.90
CA CYS A 122 -2.74 6.89 -4.15
C CYS A 122 -1.33 6.41 -3.79
N THR A 123 -1.03 5.15 -4.07
CA THR A 123 0.23 4.52 -3.65
C THR A 123 1.10 4.17 -4.84
N MET A 124 2.39 4.49 -4.73
CA MET A 124 3.40 4.01 -5.67
C MET A 124 4.34 3.04 -4.95
N PHE A 125 4.46 1.85 -5.50
CA PHE A 125 5.38 0.82 -5.03
C PHE A 125 6.61 0.78 -5.93
N ASP A 126 7.77 0.50 -5.34
CA ASP A 126 9.00 0.26 -6.09
C ASP A 126 8.95 -1.16 -6.68
N MET A 127 8.23 -1.31 -7.78
CA MET A 127 8.03 -2.60 -8.43
C MET A 127 9.30 -3.12 -9.08
N GLU A 128 10.19 -2.24 -9.50
CA GLU A 128 11.44 -2.66 -10.12
C GLU A 128 12.35 -3.34 -9.10
N SER A 129 12.51 -2.76 -7.92
CA SER A 129 13.24 -3.38 -6.82
C SER A 129 12.60 -4.69 -6.39
N PHE A 130 11.26 -4.73 -6.32
CA PHE A 130 10.52 -5.94 -5.99
C PHE A 130 10.82 -7.08 -6.96
N ARG A 131 10.75 -6.81 -8.27
CA ARG A 131 11.06 -7.80 -9.30
C ARG A 131 12.53 -8.26 -9.23
N ALA A 132 13.44 -7.32 -9.02
CA ALA A 132 14.86 -7.64 -8.90
C ALA A 132 15.14 -8.56 -7.71
N GLN A 133 14.50 -8.31 -6.56
CA GLN A 133 14.66 -9.15 -5.37
C GLN A 133 14.13 -10.57 -5.60
N LEU A 134 13.11 -10.73 -6.42
CA LEU A 134 12.57 -12.03 -6.81
C LEU A 134 13.41 -12.73 -7.89
N GLY A 135 14.44 -12.06 -8.42
CA GLY A 135 15.24 -12.60 -9.51
C GLY A 135 14.54 -12.56 -10.85
N LEU A 136 13.48 -11.76 -11.00
CA LEU A 136 12.76 -11.61 -12.26
C LEU A 136 13.47 -10.59 -13.15
N ALA A 137 13.32 -10.74 -14.48
CA ALA A 137 13.92 -9.80 -15.42
C ALA A 137 13.34 -8.40 -15.23
N THR A 138 14.24 -7.42 -15.13
CA THR A 138 13.89 -6.01 -15.11
C THR A 138 14.49 -5.36 -16.35
N ARG A 139 13.83 -4.31 -16.83
CA ARG A 139 14.34 -3.55 -17.96
C ARG A 139 15.48 -2.65 -17.49
N THR A 140 16.57 -2.60 -18.25
CA THR A 140 17.63 -1.64 -17.98
C THR A 140 17.15 -0.22 -18.28
N TYR A 141 17.84 0.77 -17.76
CA TYR A 141 17.51 2.17 -18.04
C TYR A 141 17.56 2.47 -19.54
N ALA A 142 18.55 1.91 -20.25
CA ALA A 142 18.68 2.10 -21.70
C ALA A 142 17.48 1.52 -22.45
N GLU A 143 17.00 0.34 -22.06
CA GLU A 143 15.83 -0.29 -22.67
C GLU A 143 14.56 0.52 -22.43
N LYS A 144 14.43 1.12 -21.24
CA LYS A 144 13.29 1.97 -20.90
C LYS A 144 13.28 3.28 -21.69
N ALA A 145 14.46 3.79 -22.03
CA ALA A 145 14.60 5.04 -22.76
C ALA A 145 14.31 4.89 -24.26
N LEU A 146 14.33 3.66 -24.78
CA LEU A 146 14.05 3.40 -26.19
C LEU A 146 12.54 3.42 -26.46
N PRO A 147 12.11 4.03 -27.60
CA PRO A 147 10.69 4.03 -27.98
C PRO A 147 10.18 2.64 -28.34
#